data_213f0052edd5b9a76cac1e4b85cf5645
#
_entry.id   213f0052edd5b9a76cac1e4b85cf5645
#
_cell.length_a   1.000
_cell.length_b   1.000
_cell.length_c   1.000
_cell.angle_alpha   90.00
_cell.angle_beta   90.00
_cell.angle_gamma   90.00
#
_symmetry.space_group_name_H-M   'P 1'
#
loop_
_entity.id
_entity.type
_entity.pdbx_description
1 polymer ?
#
loop_
_entity_poly.entity_id
_entity_poly.type
_entity_poly.pdbx_seq_one_letter_code
_entity_poly.pdbx_strand_id
1 'polypeptide(L)'
;DLRHFIELCKKHDMPVIVRIGPFCHGEIRNGSIPDWLFARPVDVRSNQPLYLSYVKRLYGEIGRQLQGLYYKDGGPIIGCQLENEMQHSASPWGVNYPGEPLDFTVASYDIDYAMIGVSVMDKKVTTAELGEEHMRTLKRMAQEEGIITPFYTATGWGNAAVIGNEAIPVTSAYTYPFWEEPRMSPFCMFKDIHRVPDYAPVRYDAERFPSFCAEMGAGIQMIYRRRPIVTARAAQALMIRTLGSGSNGIGYYMYHGGSTPLRQDNIGSYQDEPMGMPKISYDFQAPLGEFGLEHPSYRYLRTIHSFLADFGSNLAPMETVLPEGWDKMTPENRDDLRYAARMKDDSGFIFMINFQDHDTLRHDMDGLQLQLNLRNETLRIPEQGTFTLPKDESMILPFNLMLGSARLRYATAQPLMKINDNGIDHYIFFAPEGMKPEYCFDARTVKGKAKYAVTSGLKSTITVTPRNGKKIKITTLNHEQALNAIKVDGQLLITTATVLPTAEGITLQQLGNNAFDYILYPSAKGWQSQTVQVQPVSPECRVEKITTRRITVAFSDTVHTPQVNEYFMKIDYTGDVAMAFLGGKMVQDEFWHAQPWMIGLT
;
A
#
# COMPACT_ATOMS: atom_id res chain seq x y z
N ASP A 1 -20.86 4.83 12.70
CA ASP A 1 -20.49 5.63 13.86
C ASP A 1 -18.98 5.72 13.96
N LEU A 2 -18.41 6.94 13.86
CA LEU A 2 -16.97 7.18 13.87
C LEU A 2 -16.33 6.69 15.17
N ARG A 3 -16.92 7.02 16.30
CA ARG A 3 -16.41 6.63 17.62
C ARG A 3 -16.33 5.11 17.77
N HIS A 4 -17.41 4.42 17.42
CA HIS A 4 -17.48 2.97 17.51
C HIS A 4 -16.40 2.28 16.66
N PHE A 5 -16.17 2.77 15.43
CA PHE A 5 -15.11 2.23 14.56
C PHE A 5 -13.72 2.40 15.20
N ILE A 6 -13.42 3.57 15.79
CA ILE A 6 -12.15 3.80 16.47
C ILE A 6 -11.99 2.92 17.71
N GLU A 7 -13.08 2.68 18.46
CA GLU A 7 -13.09 1.77 19.61
C GLU A 7 -12.83 0.30 19.16
N LEU A 8 -13.34 -0.11 18.01
CA LEU A 8 -12.99 -1.40 17.41
C LEU A 8 -11.50 -1.47 17.04
N CYS A 9 -10.94 -0.42 16.44
CA CYS A 9 -9.51 -0.36 16.18
C CYS A 9 -8.69 -0.50 17.47
N LYS A 10 -9.10 0.18 18.54
CA LYS A 10 -8.47 0.05 19.86
C LYS A 10 -8.50 -1.39 20.38
N LYS A 11 -9.63 -2.08 20.23
CA LYS A 11 -9.78 -3.48 20.64
C LYS A 11 -8.80 -4.42 19.94
N HIS A 12 -8.37 -4.05 18.74
CA HIS A 12 -7.44 -4.84 17.92
C HIS A 12 -6.01 -4.25 17.89
N ASP A 13 -5.68 -3.36 18.83
CA ASP A 13 -4.37 -2.71 18.94
C ASP A 13 -3.93 -2.00 17.64
N MET A 14 -4.88 -1.48 16.88
CA MET A 14 -4.64 -0.76 15.62
C MET A 14 -4.53 0.75 15.87
N PRO A 15 -3.37 1.37 15.60
CA PRO A 15 -3.26 2.82 15.58
C PRO A 15 -4.16 3.45 14.51
N VAL A 16 -4.72 4.62 14.82
CA VAL A 16 -5.65 5.31 13.94
C VAL A 16 -5.15 6.70 13.59
N ILE A 17 -5.23 7.06 12.33
CA ILE A 17 -5.12 8.44 11.85
C ILE A 17 -6.50 8.82 11.29
N VAL A 18 -7.09 9.90 11.80
CA VAL A 18 -8.43 10.33 11.39
C VAL A 18 -8.31 11.43 10.35
N ARG A 19 -8.90 11.23 9.18
CA ARG A 19 -9.06 12.30 8.18
C ARG A 19 -10.29 13.13 8.56
N ILE A 20 -10.06 14.38 8.96
CA ILE A 20 -11.12 15.24 9.50
C ILE A 20 -11.70 16.22 8.45
N GLY A 21 -11.18 16.22 7.24
CA GLY A 21 -11.62 17.15 6.20
C GLY A 21 -11.22 18.61 6.49
N PRO A 22 -12.01 19.58 6.05
CA PRO A 22 -13.39 19.53 5.56
C PRO A 22 -13.57 18.92 4.16
N PHE A 23 -12.57 18.99 3.31
CA PHE A 23 -12.53 18.30 2.04
C PHE A 23 -11.67 17.04 2.18
N CYS A 24 -12.17 15.90 1.73
CA CYS A 24 -11.49 14.62 1.85
C CYS A 24 -11.20 13.95 0.50
N HIS A 25 -11.48 14.64 -0.59
CA HIS A 25 -11.30 14.13 -1.95
C HIS A 25 -12.02 12.79 -2.17
N GLY A 26 -13.26 12.69 -1.65
CA GLY A 26 -14.06 11.51 -1.91
C GLY A 26 -14.41 11.41 -3.39
N GLU A 27 -14.17 10.25 -3.98
CA GLU A 27 -14.52 10.00 -5.38
C GLU A 27 -16.01 9.68 -5.49
N ILE A 28 -16.79 10.59 -5.01
CA ILE A 28 -18.25 10.65 -5.07
C ILE A 28 -18.70 12.07 -5.42
N ARG A 29 -19.99 12.27 -5.50
CA ARG A 29 -20.59 13.57 -5.83
C ARG A 29 -19.95 14.71 -5.04
N ASN A 30 -19.54 15.76 -5.74
CA ASN A 30 -18.94 16.99 -5.21
C ASN A 30 -17.67 16.74 -4.35
N GLY A 31 -16.93 15.65 -4.57
CA GLY A 31 -15.78 15.32 -3.74
C GLY A 31 -16.10 15.12 -2.26
N SER A 32 -17.33 14.73 -1.94
CA SER A 32 -17.93 14.61 -0.60
C SER A 32 -18.38 15.93 0.04
N ILE A 33 -18.33 17.06 -0.64
CA ILE A 33 -18.93 18.31 -0.15
C ILE A 33 -20.46 18.21 -0.32
N PRO A 34 -21.24 18.47 0.73
CA PRO A 34 -22.70 18.32 0.67
C PRO A 34 -23.36 19.29 -0.33
N ASP A 35 -24.32 18.81 -1.12
CA ASP A 35 -25.05 19.60 -2.12
C ASP A 35 -25.64 20.90 -1.54
N TRP A 36 -26.18 20.85 -0.30
CA TRP A 36 -26.79 22.01 0.33
C TRP A 36 -25.78 23.15 0.55
N LEU A 37 -24.47 22.86 0.62
CA LEU A 37 -23.48 23.90 0.81
C LEU A 37 -23.35 24.77 -0.45
N PHE A 38 -23.51 24.19 -1.63
CA PHE A 38 -23.52 24.94 -2.90
C PHE A 38 -24.76 25.78 -3.09
N ALA A 39 -25.83 25.54 -2.33
CA ALA A 39 -26.98 26.41 -2.28
C ALA A 39 -26.77 27.62 -1.35
N ARG A 40 -25.60 27.80 -0.78
CA ARG A 40 -25.21 28.92 0.06
C ARG A 40 -24.23 29.85 -0.65
N PRO A 41 -24.17 31.14 -0.32
CA PRO A 41 -23.19 32.08 -0.89
C PRO A 41 -21.81 31.86 -0.23
N VAL A 42 -21.20 30.72 -0.47
CA VAL A 42 -19.90 30.33 0.11
C VAL A 42 -18.94 29.89 -0.97
N ASP A 43 -17.69 30.28 -0.82
CA ASP A 43 -16.58 29.70 -1.55
C ASP A 43 -16.00 28.56 -0.71
N VAL A 44 -16.17 27.32 -1.17
CA VAL A 44 -15.64 26.13 -0.50
C VAL A 44 -14.11 26.12 -0.55
N ARG A 45 -13.47 25.39 0.39
CA ARG A 45 -12.01 25.29 0.51
C ARG A 45 -11.32 26.66 0.54
N SER A 46 -11.91 27.62 1.28
CA SER A 46 -11.43 29.01 1.39
C SER A 46 -11.52 29.52 2.83
N ASN A 47 -10.98 30.71 3.08
CA ASN A 47 -11.11 31.39 4.38
C ASN A 47 -12.37 32.28 4.48
N GLN A 48 -13.36 32.09 3.61
CA GLN A 48 -14.60 32.82 3.71
C GLN A 48 -15.31 32.54 5.05
N PRO A 49 -15.74 33.59 5.80
CA PRO A 49 -16.25 33.42 7.17
C PRO A 49 -17.43 32.45 7.29
N LEU A 50 -18.36 32.48 6.32
CA LEU A 50 -19.52 31.61 6.34
C LEU A 50 -19.12 30.15 6.12
N TYR A 51 -18.20 29.86 5.19
CA TYR A 51 -17.64 28.53 5.01
C TYR A 51 -16.95 28.04 6.29
N LEU A 52 -16.09 28.85 6.89
CA LEU A 52 -15.39 28.50 8.13
C LEU A 52 -16.36 28.26 9.29
N SER A 53 -17.53 28.92 9.32
CA SER A 53 -18.55 28.63 10.35
C SER A 53 -19.11 27.20 10.25
N TYR A 54 -19.27 26.68 9.03
CA TYR A 54 -19.65 25.29 8.81
C TYR A 54 -18.52 24.31 9.14
N VAL A 55 -17.27 24.67 8.80
CA VAL A 55 -16.09 23.87 9.18
C VAL A 55 -15.97 23.77 10.70
N LYS A 56 -16.16 24.87 11.41
CA LYS A 56 -16.14 24.88 12.89
C LYS A 56 -17.16 23.90 13.47
N ARG A 57 -18.39 23.93 12.94
CA ARG A 57 -19.44 23.00 13.36
C ARG A 57 -19.04 21.54 13.09
N LEU A 58 -18.50 21.24 11.91
CA LEU A 58 -18.02 19.90 11.54
C LEU A 58 -16.93 19.43 12.51
N TYR A 59 -15.93 20.26 12.77
CA TYR A 59 -14.83 19.92 13.67
C TYR A 59 -15.29 19.75 15.12
N GLY A 60 -16.28 20.54 15.57
CA GLY A 60 -16.90 20.36 16.89
C GLY A 60 -17.61 19.01 17.03
N GLU A 61 -18.33 18.56 16.00
CA GLU A 61 -18.98 17.24 16.01
C GLU A 61 -17.94 16.12 15.98
N ILE A 62 -16.92 16.22 15.13
CA ILE A 62 -15.81 15.26 15.08
C ILE A 62 -15.08 15.24 16.42
N GLY A 63 -14.70 16.40 16.96
CA GLY A 63 -13.97 16.51 18.23
C GLY A 63 -14.68 15.81 19.37
N ARG A 64 -16.02 15.93 19.47
CA ARG A 64 -16.82 15.18 20.45
C ARG A 64 -16.73 13.67 20.28
N GLN A 65 -16.73 13.17 19.03
CA GLN A 65 -16.58 11.73 18.77
C GLN A 65 -15.18 11.22 19.15
N LEU A 66 -14.14 12.05 19.00
CA LEU A 66 -12.75 11.67 19.24
C LEU A 66 -12.31 11.83 20.70
N GLN A 67 -13.09 12.51 21.53
CA GLN A 67 -12.73 12.82 22.93
C GLN A 67 -12.39 11.55 23.73
N GLY A 68 -11.22 11.54 24.38
CA GLY A 68 -10.71 10.41 25.18
C GLY A 68 -10.15 9.24 24.36
N LEU A 69 -10.09 9.35 23.02
CA LEU A 69 -9.54 8.33 22.13
C LEU A 69 -8.15 8.67 21.58
N TYR A 70 -7.57 9.81 21.95
CA TYR A 70 -6.22 10.18 21.54
C TYR A 70 -5.17 9.32 22.25
N TYR A 71 -4.01 9.11 21.61
CA TYR A 71 -2.91 8.33 22.16
C TYR A 71 -2.45 8.86 23.52
N LYS A 72 -2.39 10.17 23.70
CA LYS A 72 -2.09 10.83 25.00
C LYS A 72 -3.07 10.45 26.12
N ASP A 73 -4.29 10.04 25.77
CA ASP A 73 -5.35 9.64 26.70
C ASP A 73 -5.49 8.11 26.79
N GLY A 74 -4.54 7.35 26.22
CA GLY A 74 -4.57 5.89 26.14
C GLY A 74 -5.48 5.33 25.03
N GLY A 75 -5.86 6.15 24.08
CA GLY A 75 -6.62 5.75 22.88
C GLY A 75 -5.72 5.40 21.70
N PRO A 76 -6.31 4.95 20.58
CA PRO A 76 -5.57 4.52 19.40
C PRO A 76 -5.21 5.66 18.44
N ILE A 77 -5.76 6.87 18.60
CA ILE A 77 -5.56 7.98 17.66
C ILE A 77 -4.17 8.57 17.85
N ILE A 78 -3.30 8.34 16.86
CA ILE A 78 -1.92 8.84 16.82
C ILE A 78 -1.75 10.12 16.00
N GLY A 79 -2.74 10.49 15.20
CA GLY A 79 -2.71 11.69 14.36
C GLY A 79 -4.02 11.99 13.67
N CYS A 80 -4.09 13.17 13.07
CA CYS A 80 -5.20 13.58 12.20
C CYS A 80 -4.67 14.16 10.89
N GLN A 81 -5.38 13.87 9.80
CA GLN A 81 -5.16 14.52 8.52
C GLN A 81 -6.09 15.71 8.39
N LEU A 82 -5.52 16.87 8.04
CA LEU A 82 -6.24 18.07 7.66
C LEU A 82 -6.37 18.13 6.14
N GLU A 83 -7.57 18.36 5.64
CA GLU A 83 -7.83 18.56 4.23
C GLU A 83 -7.32 17.36 3.37
N ASN A 84 -7.31 17.47 2.07
CA ASN A 84 -6.65 16.51 1.18
C ASN A 84 -6.17 17.20 -0.08
N GLU A 85 -4.90 16.98 -0.44
CA GLU A 85 -4.28 17.51 -1.67
C GLU A 85 -4.54 19.00 -1.87
N MET A 86 -4.49 19.77 -0.79
CA MET A 86 -4.62 21.21 -0.88
C MET A 86 -3.54 21.77 -1.80
N GLN A 87 -3.93 22.52 -2.81
CA GLN A 87 -3.08 23.07 -3.87
C GLN A 87 -2.49 22.07 -4.87
N HIS A 88 -2.89 20.80 -4.82
CA HIS A 88 -2.55 19.86 -5.88
C HIS A 88 -3.71 19.63 -6.84
N SER A 89 -4.88 19.41 -6.32
CA SER A 89 -6.06 19.06 -7.10
C SER A 89 -6.95 20.27 -7.32
N ALA A 90 -7.29 20.52 -8.57
CA ALA A 90 -8.32 21.50 -8.92
C ALA A 90 -9.61 21.08 -8.27
N SER A 91 -10.32 21.96 -7.85
CA SER A 91 -11.63 21.65 -7.39
C SER A 91 -11.80 21.71 -5.89
N PRO A 92 -12.98 21.45 -5.52
CA PRO A 92 -13.54 20.07 -5.41
C PRO A 92 -13.81 19.45 -6.77
N TRP A 93 -13.30 18.27 -6.97
CA TRP A 93 -13.58 17.38 -8.07
C TRP A 93 -15.07 17.21 -8.28
N GLY A 94 -15.54 17.30 -9.52
CA GLY A 94 -16.92 17.02 -9.86
C GLY A 94 -17.93 17.95 -9.19
N VAL A 95 -17.53 19.10 -8.70
CA VAL A 95 -18.46 20.14 -8.27
C VAL A 95 -19.23 20.67 -9.46
N ASN A 96 -18.58 20.79 -10.60
CA ASN A 96 -19.17 21.33 -11.83
C ASN A 96 -19.56 20.21 -12.78
N TYR A 97 -20.66 20.38 -13.47
CA TYR A 97 -21.04 19.49 -14.56
C TYR A 97 -20.09 19.65 -15.76
N PRO A 98 -19.91 18.60 -16.58
CA PRO A 98 -19.09 18.69 -17.77
C PRO A 98 -19.50 19.85 -18.66
N GLY A 99 -18.52 20.68 -19.04
CA GLY A 99 -18.76 21.87 -19.88
C GLY A 99 -19.02 23.16 -19.11
N GLU A 100 -19.25 23.11 -17.80
CA GLU A 100 -19.35 24.29 -16.95
C GLU A 100 -17.96 24.84 -16.59
N PRO A 101 -17.84 26.14 -16.29
CA PRO A 101 -16.61 26.70 -15.76
C PRO A 101 -16.21 26.01 -14.44
N LEU A 102 -14.92 25.73 -14.29
CA LEU A 102 -14.39 25.20 -13.04
C LEU A 102 -14.56 26.22 -11.92
N ASP A 103 -14.96 25.73 -10.76
CA ASP A 103 -15.07 26.54 -9.56
C ASP A 103 -13.70 26.68 -8.91
N PHE A 104 -13.10 27.86 -8.96
CA PHE A 104 -11.74 28.09 -8.49
C PHE A 104 -11.73 28.37 -7.00
N THR A 105 -11.04 27.49 -6.28
CA THR A 105 -10.72 27.67 -4.87
C THR A 105 -9.24 27.98 -4.70
N VAL A 106 -8.81 28.32 -3.48
CA VAL A 106 -7.37 28.49 -3.19
C VAL A 106 -6.56 27.22 -3.40
N ALA A 107 -7.23 26.07 -3.51
CA ALA A 107 -6.61 24.78 -3.76
C ALA A 107 -6.21 24.57 -5.22
N SER A 108 -6.86 25.24 -6.17
CA SER A 108 -6.82 24.90 -7.59
C SER A 108 -5.83 25.72 -8.40
N TYR A 109 -5.04 26.57 -7.78
CA TYR A 109 -4.52 27.69 -8.52
C TYR A 109 -3.16 27.50 -9.22
N ASP A 110 -2.24 26.67 -8.73
CA ASP A 110 -0.88 26.67 -9.25
C ASP A 110 -0.50 25.47 -10.12
N ILE A 111 -1.13 24.32 -9.93
CA ILE A 111 -0.66 23.08 -10.54
C ILE A 111 -1.60 22.54 -11.59
N ASP A 112 -2.90 22.54 -11.33
CA ASP A 112 -3.84 21.89 -12.23
C ASP A 112 -3.87 22.52 -13.61
N TYR A 113 -3.61 23.80 -13.70
CA TYR A 113 -3.47 24.47 -14.98
C TYR A 113 -2.22 24.06 -15.75
N ALA A 114 -1.11 23.83 -15.06
CA ALA A 114 0.10 23.30 -15.69
C ALA A 114 -0.12 21.86 -16.18
N MET A 115 -0.85 21.06 -15.40
CA MET A 115 -1.17 19.67 -15.77
C MET A 115 -2.13 19.56 -16.95
N ILE A 116 -3.08 20.48 -17.10
CA ILE A 116 -4.02 20.51 -18.23
C ILE A 116 -3.53 21.34 -19.41
N GLY A 117 -2.28 21.86 -19.35
CA GLY A 117 -1.68 22.63 -20.45
C GLY A 117 -2.20 24.06 -20.59
N VAL A 118 -2.91 24.57 -19.60
CA VAL A 118 -3.35 25.96 -19.58
C VAL A 118 -2.33 26.82 -18.85
N SER A 119 -1.71 27.77 -19.55
CA SER A 119 -0.84 28.77 -18.94
C SER A 119 -1.63 29.63 -17.96
N VAL A 120 -1.29 29.54 -16.69
CA VAL A 120 -1.88 30.40 -15.68
C VAL A 120 -1.15 31.71 -15.64
N MET A 121 -1.86 32.69 -16.05
CA MET A 121 -1.48 34.06 -16.23
C MET A 121 -0.66 34.66 -15.10
N ASP A 122 0.11 35.68 -15.45
CA ASP A 122 0.80 36.63 -14.57
C ASP A 122 0.10 36.84 -13.22
N LYS A 123 0.58 36.19 -12.19
CA LYS A 123 0.05 36.36 -10.84
C LYS A 123 1.09 36.92 -9.89
N LYS A 124 0.70 38.06 -9.37
CA LYS A 124 1.43 38.76 -8.32
C LYS A 124 1.24 38.16 -6.92
N VAL A 125 0.30 37.25 -6.75
CA VAL A 125 0.05 36.56 -5.47
C VAL A 125 0.10 35.07 -5.73
N THR A 126 1.02 34.39 -5.07
CA THR A 126 1.09 32.95 -5.15
C THR A 126 -0.05 32.38 -4.31
N THR A 127 -0.89 31.56 -4.90
CA THR A 127 -1.95 30.85 -4.20
C THR A 127 -1.41 29.87 -3.16
N ALA A 128 -0.14 29.53 -3.24
CA ALA A 128 0.59 28.81 -2.20
C ALA A 128 0.46 29.47 -0.83
N GLU A 129 0.62 30.79 -0.75
CA GLU A 129 0.47 31.55 0.51
C GLU A 129 -0.97 31.51 1.03
N LEU A 130 -1.96 31.63 0.15
CA LEU A 130 -3.37 31.53 0.50
C LEU A 130 -3.74 30.13 0.99
N GLY A 131 -3.19 29.08 0.35
CA GLY A 131 -3.39 27.70 0.77
C GLY A 131 -2.77 27.39 2.12
N GLU A 132 -1.56 27.86 2.38
CA GLU A 132 -0.91 27.73 3.69
C GLU A 132 -1.68 28.47 4.78
N GLU A 133 -2.18 29.66 4.49
CA GLU A 133 -3.03 30.41 5.44
C GLU A 133 -4.33 29.67 5.74
N HIS A 134 -4.96 29.08 4.72
CA HIS A 134 -6.13 28.24 4.91
C HIS A 134 -5.84 27.04 5.79
N MET A 135 -4.76 26.32 5.52
CA MET A 135 -4.34 25.15 6.31
C MET A 135 -4.02 25.53 7.77
N ARG A 136 -3.35 26.67 8.03
CA ARG A 136 -3.15 27.18 9.40
C ARG A 136 -4.47 27.48 10.09
N THR A 137 -5.43 28.06 9.36
CA THR A 137 -6.77 28.35 9.87
C THR A 137 -7.50 27.07 10.25
N LEU A 138 -7.48 26.06 9.39
CA LEU A 138 -8.09 24.75 9.67
C LEU A 138 -7.45 24.08 10.89
N LYS A 139 -6.12 24.07 10.99
CA LYS A 139 -5.42 23.51 12.15
C LYS A 139 -5.83 24.19 13.45
N ARG A 140 -5.80 25.52 13.48
CA ARG A 140 -6.23 26.28 14.66
C ARG A 140 -7.67 25.97 15.06
N MET A 141 -8.58 25.94 14.10
CA MET A 141 -9.99 25.60 14.33
C MET A 141 -10.16 24.18 14.88
N ALA A 142 -9.42 23.21 14.34
CA ALA A 142 -9.45 21.85 14.84
C ALA A 142 -8.99 21.79 16.31
N GLN A 143 -7.93 22.52 16.66
CA GLN A 143 -7.43 22.60 18.03
C GLN A 143 -8.41 23.31 18.99
N GLU A 144 -9.07 24.38 18.54
CA GLU A 144 -10.11 25.07 19.30
C GLU A 144 -11.32 24.14 19.60
N GLU A 145 -11.63 23.21 18.70
CA GLU A 145 -12.67 22.20 18.87
C GLU A 145 -12.19 20.92 19.57
N GLY A 146 -11.01 20.95 20.21
CA GLY A 146 -10.51 19.88 21.05
C GLY A 146 -9.78 18.75 20.31
N ILE A 147 -9.50 18.90 19.01
CA ILE A 147 -8.73 17.93 18.24
C ILE A 147 -7.24 18.24 18.44
N ILE A 148 -6.64 17.63 19.46
CA ILE A 148 -5.26 17.90 19.89
C ILE A 148 -4.41 16.63 19.71
N THR A 149 -3.78 16.51 18.56
CA THR A 149 -2.92 15.39 18.14
C THR A 149 -1.94 15.89 17.08
N PRO A 150 -0.88 15.17 16.72
CA PRO A 150 -0.09 15.50 15.55
C PRO A 150 -0.96 15.58 14.29
N PHE A 151 -0.69 16.58 13.46
CA PHE A 151 -1.38 16.73 12.17
C PHE A 151 -0.45 16.39 11.03
N TYR A 152 -1.00 15.83 9.96
CA TYR A 152 -0.36 15.77 8.68
C TYR A 152 -1.26 16.29 7.56
N THR A 153 -0.66 16.66 6.47
CA THR A 153 -1.35 17.08 5.26
C THR A 153 -1.08 16.07 4.16
N ALA A 154 -2.10 15.47 3.61
CA ALA A 154 -1.94 14.63 2.42
C ALA A 154 -1.65 15.56 1.25
N THR A 155 -0.41 15.55 0.87
CA THR A 155 0.09 16.46 -0.15
C THR A 155 0.27 15.74 -1.46
N GLY A 156 0.20 14.43 -1.42
CA GLY A 156 0.30 13.51 -2.53
C GLY A 156 1.48 13.74 -3.45
N TRP A 157 1.66 14.94 -3.90
CA TRP A 157 2.35 15.22 -5.14
C TRP A 157 3.44 16.30 -5.01
N GLY A 158 3.90 16.54 -3.79
CA GLY A 158 5.07 17.36 -3.49
C GLY A 158 4.83 18.85 -3.35
N ASN A 159 3.83 19.42 -3.98
CA ASN A 159 3.55 20.86 -3.96
C ASN A 159 2.43 21.25 -3.01
N ALA A 160 2.26 20.52 -1.95
CA ALA A 160 1.16 20.78 -1.05
C ALA A 160 1.46 21.86 -0.03
N ALA A 161 0.39 22.46 0.48
CA ALA A 161 0.46 23.36 1.59
C ALA A 161 0.88 22.61 2.86
N VAL A 162 2.08 22.86 3.31
CA VAL A 162 2.59 22.38 4.61
C VAL A 162 2.55 23.53 5.58
N ILE A 163 1.84 23.36 6.69
CA ILE A 163 1.74 24.39 7.72
C ILE A 163 3.10 24.58 8.37
N GLY A 164 3.88 25.50 7.84
CA GLY A 164 5.10 26.08 8.38
C GLY A 164 5.88 25.26 9.43
N ASN A 165 6.29 24.04 9.15
CA ASN A 165 6.97 23.13 10.10
C ASN A 165 6.08 22.56 11.23
N GLU A 166 4.77 22.68 11.13
CA GLU A 166 3.83 22.22 12.16
C GLU A 166 2.97 21.03 11.75
N ALA A 167 2.98 20.66 10.49
CA ALA A 167 2.29 19.48 9.97
C ALA A 167 3.26 18.63 9.14
N ILE A 168 3.14 17.31 9.24
CA ILE A 168 4.02 16.36 8.54
C ILE A 168 3.58 16.29 7.08
N PRO A 169 4.48 16.53 6.10
CA PRO A 169 4.18 16.32 4.70
C PRO A 169 4.19 14.83 4.37
N VAL A 170 3.29 14.41 3.48
CA VAL A 170 3.21 13.02 3.00
C VAL A 170 3.11 13.00 1.49
N THR A 171 3.67 11.96 0.85
CA THR A 171 3.73 11.81 -0.60
C THR A 171 2.87 10.64 -1.08
N SER A 172 2.71 10.51 -2.40
CA SER A 172 1.94 9.45 -3.05
C SER A 172 2.65 8.96 -4.30
N ALA A 173 2.33 7.75 -4.75
CA ALA A 173 2.69 7.24 -6.06
C ALA A 173 1.78 6.07 -6.46
N TYR A 174 1.53 5.92 -7.77
CA TYR A 174 0.71 4.85 -8.34
C TYR A 174 1.38 4.25 -9.57
N THR A 175 1.21 2.97 -9.76
CA THR A 175 1.41 2.34 -11.06
C THR A 175 0.09 2.40 -11.84
N TYR A 176 0.18 2.52 -13.17
CA TYR A 176 -1.00 2.65 -14.05
C TYR A 176 -1.95 3.79 -13.66
N PRO A 177 -1.48 5.01 -13.36
CA PRO A 177 -2.35 6.07 -12.89
C PRO A 177 -3.46 6.34 -13.92
N PHE A 178 -4.72 6.38 -13.47
CA PHE A 178 -5.88 6.46 -14.37
C PHE A 178 -6.12 7.86 -14.94
N TRP A 179 -5.63 8.88 -14.27
CA TRP A 179 -5.73 10.29 -14.69
C TRP A 179 -4.80 10.65 -15.83
N GLU A 180 -3.77 9.85 -16.08
CA GLU A 180 -2.88 10.00 -17.21
C GLU A 180 -3.29 9.11 -18.39
N GLU A 181 -2.88 9.48 -19.60
CA GLU A 181 -2.98 8.56 -20.74
C GLU A 181 -2.13 7.31 -20.50
N PRO A 182 -2.45 6.17 -21.14
CA PRO A 182 -1.67 4.95 -21.02
C PRO A 182 -0.22 5.15 -21.49
N ARG A 183 0.67 5.49 -20.59
CA ARG A 183 2.10 5.68 -20.82
C ARG A 183 2.89 5.17 -19.62
N MET A 184 4.17 4.91 -19.81
CA MET A 184 5.08 4.56 -18.73
C MET A 184 5.16 5.68 -17.71
N SER A 185 4.88 5.38 -16.44
CA SER A 185 4.93 6.37 -15.38
C SER A 185 6.35 6.54 -14.81
N PRO A 186 6.68 7.70 -14.25
CA PRO A 186 7.99 7.92 -13.61
C PRO A 186 8.12 7.24 -12.24
N PHE A 187 7.03 6.69 -11.70
CA PHE A 187 7.00 6.13 -10.34
C PHE A 187 7.82 4.86 -10.14
N CYS A 188 8.35 4.28 -11.22
CA CYS A 188 9.24 3.13 -11.17
C CYS A 188 10.72 3.51 -11.15
N MET A 189 11.06 4.79 -11.01
CA MET A 189 12.44 5.28 -10.95
C MET A 189 12.88 5.49 -9.51
N PHE A 190 14.08 5.00 -9.16
CA PHE A 190 14.68 5.33 -7.87
C PHE A 190 15.18 6.77 -7.86
N LYS A 191 14.91 7.46 -6.78
CA LYS A 191 15.42 8.80 -6.47
C LYS A 191 15.30 9.02 -4.95
N ASP A 192 15.87 10.08 -4.42
CA ASP A 192 15.62 10.47 -3.03
C ASP A 192 14.28 11.22 -2.94
N ILE A 193 13.18 10.48 -2.72
CA ILE A 193 11.84 11.07 -2.64
C ILE A 193 11.62 11.95 -1.41
N HIS A 194 12.51 11.87 -0.42
CA HIS A 194 12.48 12.75 0.73
C HIS A 194 12.84 14.18 0.34
N ARG A 195 13.85 14.36 -0.51
CA ARG A 195 14.34 15.67 -0.97
C ARG A 195 13.83 16.05 -2.35
N VAL A 196 13.60 15.09 -3.20
CA VAL A 196 13.16 15.25 -4.59
C VAL A 196 11.93 14.38 -4.83
N PRO A 197 10.73 14.81 -4.40
CA PRO A 197 9.50 14.06 -4.61
C PRO A 197 9.20 13.86 -6.10
N ASP A 198 8.25 12.97 -6.40
CA ASP A 198 7.91 12.60 -7.77
C ASP A 198 7.32 13.75 -8.59
N TYR A 199 6.72 14.72 -7.93
CA TYR A 199 6.16 15.92 -8.53
C TYR A 199 6.86 17.18 -8.03
N ALA A 200 6.39 18.31 -8.35
CA ALA A 200 6.80 19.69 -8.16
C ALA A 200 7.76 19.98 -6.98
N PRO A 201 8.42 21.13 -6.97
CA PRO A 201 9.44 21.43 -5.99
C PRO A 201 8.90 21.38 -4.55
N VAL A 202 9.71 20.88 -3.64
CA VAL A 202 9.43 20.88 -2.19
C VAL A 202 9.42 22.32 -1.68
N ARG A 203 8.37 22.69 -0.97
CA ARG A 203 8.20 24.02 -0.34
C ARG A 203 8.44 24.05 1.16
N TYR A 204 9.01 23.01 1.72
CA TYR A 204 9.32 22.85 3.13
C TYR A 204 10.75 22.35 3.31
N ASP A 205 11.31 22.52 4.49
CA ASP A 205 12.61 21.95 4.82
C ASP A 205 12.47 20.44 5.10
N ALA A 206 12.79 19.64 4.07
CA ALA A 206 12.64 18.19 4.11
C ALA A 206 13.44 17.52 5.25
N GLU A 207 14.58 18.08 5.64
CA GLU A 207 15.42 17.55 6.73
C GLU A 207 14.74 17.57 8.11
N ARG A 208 13.68 18.36 8.25
CA ARG A 208 12.93 18.48 9.53
C ARG A 208 11.83 17.43 9.68
N PHE A 209 11.53 16.69 8.65
CA PHE A 209 10.41 15.75 8.62
C PHE A 209 10.85 14.34 8.24
N PRO A 210 10.18 13.30 8.74
CA PRO A 210 10.34 11.96 8.18
C PRO A 210 9.75 11.92 6.76
N SER A 211 10.29 11.04 5.93
CA SER A 211 9.73 10.77 4.61
C SER A 211 8.59 9.75 4.74
N PHE A 212 7.35 10.20 4.66
CA PHE A 212 6.16 9.37 4.70
C PHE A 212 5.39 9.42 3.40
N CYS A 213 4.79 8.28 3.02
CA CYS A 213 3.85 8.16 1.92
C CYS A 213 2.49 7.80 2.49
N ALA A 214 1.43 8.52 2.11
CA ALA A 214 0.07 8.29 2.59
C ALA A 214 -0.83 7.61 1.55
N GLU A 215 -0.47 7.69 0.27
CA GLU A 215 -1.28 7.16 -0.82
C GLU A 215 -0.40 6.37 -1.79
N MET A 216 0.10 5.22 -1.32
CA MET A 216 0.79 4.28 -2.19
C MET A 216 -0.21 3.33 -2.81
N GLY A 217 -0.34 3.37 -4.14
CA GLY A 217 -1.27 2.56 -4.88
C GLY A 217 -0.89 1.09 -4.91
N ALA A 218 -1.45 0.31 -4.00
CA ALA A 218 -1.37 -1.16 -4.06
C ALA A 218 -2.36 -1.75 -5.09
N GLY A 219 -3.22 -0.93 -5.61
CA GLY A 219 -4.17 -1.12 -6.69
C GLY A 219 -4.46 0.22 -7.35
N ILE A 220 -5.54 0.30 -8.10
CA ILE A 220 -6.08 1.55 -8.66
C ILE A 220 -7.57 1.36 -8.95
N GLN A 221 -8.35 2.44 -8.84
CA GLN A 221 -9.74 2.39 -9.25
C GLN A 221 -9.89 2.31 -10.78
N MET A 222 -11.06 1.83 -11.19
CA MET A 222 -11.46 1.80 -12.58
C MET A 222 -12.41 2.94 -12.88
N ILE A 223 -12.19 3.62 -13.99
CA ILE A 223 -13.15 4.54 -14.55
C ILE A 223 -13.72 3.96 -15.84
N TYR A 224 -14.87 4.44 -16.27
CA TYR A 224 -15.57 3.88 -17.43
C TYR A 224 -14.68 3.77 -18.67
N ARG A 225 -13.90 4.80 -18.96
CA ARG A 225 -13.02 4.88 -20.14
C ARG A 225 -11.67 4.20 -19.95
N ARG A 226 -11.26 3.85 -18.72
CA ARG A 226 -9.93 3.28 -18.43
C ARG A 226 -9.98 2.28 -17.28
N ARG A 227 -9.53 1.07 -17.56
CA ARG A 227 -9.66 -0.10 -16.69
C ARG A 227 -8.33 -0.84 -16.60
N PRO A 228 -7.30 -0.25 -15.99
CA PRO A 228 -6.00 -0.91 -15.87
C PRO A 228 -6.08 -2.09 -14.91
N ILE A 229 -5.23 -3.10 -15.14
CA ILE A 229 -5.03 -4.21 -14.22
C ILE A 229 -3.70 -3.98 -13.53
N VAL A 230 -3.73 -3.81 -12.20
CA VAL A 230 -2.53 -3.69 -11.38
C VAL A 230 -2.09 -5.08 -10.94
N THR A 231 -0.98 -5.55 -11.47
CA THR A 231 -0.45 -6.86 -11.10
C THR A 231 0.15 -6.85 -9.69
N ALA A 232 0.24 -8.02 -9.06
CA ALA A 232 0.90 -8.15 -7.76
C ALA A 232 2.37 -7.70 -7.81
N ARG A 233 3.04 -7.93 -8.93
CA ARG A 233 4.42 -7.49 -9.20
C ARG A 233 4.52 -5.97 -9.28
N ALA A 234 3.52 -5.30 -9.85
CA ALA A 234 3.45 -3.84 -9.91
C ALA A 234 3.37 -3.23 -8.51
N ALA A 235 2.48 -3.76 -7.68
CA ALA A 235 2.32 -3.31 -6.29
C ALA A 235 3.62 -3.52 -5.49
N GLN A 236 4.25 -4.69 -5.61
CA GLN A 236 5.52 -5.00 -4.95
C GLN A 236 6.64 -4.06 -5.40
N ALA A 237 6.81 -3.88 -6.70
CA ALA A 237 7.85 -3.03 -7.27
C ALA A 237 7.73 -1.59 -6.79
N LEU A 238 6.52 -1.05 -6.76
CA LEU A 238 6.26 0.31 -6.27
C LEU A 238 6.68 0.46 -4.79
N MET A 239 6.36 -0.53 -3.94
CA MET A 239 6.73 -0.49 -2.52
C MET A 239 8.25 -0.63 -2.33
N ILE A 240 8.90 -1.54 -3.04
CA ILE A 240 10.36 -1.73 -3.00
C ILE A 240 11.07 -0.46 -3.48
N ARG A 241 10.58 0.15 -4.56
CA ARG A 241 11.10 1.43 -5.04
C ARG A 241 10.95 2.54 -3.99
N THR A 242 9.78 2.64 -3.39
CA THR A 242 9.48 3.68 -2.39
C THR A 242 10.37 3.56 -1.15
N LEU A 243 10.55 2.35 -0.63
CA LEU A 243 11.46 2.08 0.49
C LEU A 243 12.91 2.39 0.12
N GLY A 244 13.38 1.93 -1.04
CA GLY A 244 14.72 2.20 -1.55
C GLY A 244 14.97 3.68 -1.82
N SER A 245 13.94 4.43 -2.12
CA SER A 245 13.97 5.87 -2.38
C SER A 245 13.87 6.75 -1.11
N GLY A 246 13.89 6.16 0.09
CA GLY A 246 14.01 6.94 1.32
C GLY A 246 12.76 7.00 2.20
N SER A 247 11.64 6.41 1.81
CA SER A 247 10.45 6.40 2.66
C SER A 247 10.66 5.62 3.95
N ASN A 248 10.22 6.20 5.06
CA ASN A 248 10.21 5.60 6.40
C ASN A 248 8.82 5.19 6.88
N GLY A 249 7.79 5.43 6.09
CA GLY A 249 6.43 5.01 6.37
C GLY A 249 5.61 4.92 5.09
N ILE A 250 4.81 3.87 4.97
CA ILE A 250 3.95 3.63 3.82
C ILE A 250 2.51 3.50 4.30
N GLY A 251 1.64 4.40 3.83
CA GLY A 251 0.21 4.26 3.86
C GLY A 251 -0.30 3.90 2.47
N TYR A 252 -1.17 2.94 2.40
CA TYR A 252 -1.76 2.51 1.13
C TYR A 252 -3.06 3.26 0.85
N TYR A 253 -3.25 3.61 -0.41
CA TYR A 253 -4.54 3.98 -0.93
C TYR A 253 -4.85 3.10 -2.17
N MET A 254 -5.57 1.95 -1.98
CA MET A 254 -6.08 1.44 -0.70
C MET A 254 -5.47 0.07 -0.39
N TYR A 255 -5.50 -0.35 0.90
CA TYR A 255 -5.12 -1.71 1.30
C TYR A 255 -6.34 -2.64 1.34
N HIS A 256 -7.51 -2.10 1.63
CA HIS A 256 -8.81 -2.78 1.63
C HIS A 256 -9.78 -2.01 0.75
N GLY A 257 -10.41 -2.69 -0.19
CA GLY A 257 -11.49 -2.14 -0.99
C GLY A 257 -12.76 -1.86 -0.18
N GLY A 258 -13.76 -1.32 -0.82
CA GLY A 258 -15.01 -0.99 -0.15
C GLY A 258 -16.17 -0.86 -1.12
N SER A 259 -17.32 -0.52 -0.56
CA SER A 259 -18.55 -0.25 -1.30
C SER A 259 -19.03 1.16 -1.01
N THR A 260 -19.33 1.93 -2.04
CA THR A 260 -19.99 3.22 -1.89
C THR A 260 -21.43 3.00 -1.39
N PRO A 261 -21.83 3.56 -0.26
CA PRO A 261 -23.17 3.35 0.27
C PRO A 261 -24.24 3.94 -0.65
N LEU A 262 -25.36 3.26 -0.76
CA LEU A 262 -26.55 3.84 -1.41
C LEU A 262 -27.12 4.97 -0.55
N ARG A 263 -27.78 5.93 -1.19
CA ARG A 263 -28.50 7.00 -0.48
C ARG A 263 -29.59 6.41 0.41
N GLN A 264 -29.81 7.05 1.56
CA GLN A 264 -30.81 6.59 2.53
C GLN A 264 -32.23 6.51 1.97
N ASP A 265 -32.57 7.36 0.99
CA ASP A 265 -33.85 7.35 0.28
C ASP A 265 -33.97 6.21 -0.74
N ASN A 266 -32.90 5.45 -0.97
CA ASN A 266 -32.77 4.40 -1.99
C ASN A 266 -33.05 4.87 -3.44
N ILE A 267 -33.01 6.19 -3.70
CA ILE A 267 -33.30 6.80 -5.02
C ILE A 267 -31.99 7.11 -5.76
N GLY A 268 -30.92 6.45 -5.46
CA GLY A 268 -29.67 6.63 -6.18
C GLY A 268 -28.44 6.33 -5.36
N SER A 269 -27.31 6.60 -5.96
CA SER A 269 -25.98 6.44 -5.36
C SER A 269 -25.41 7.81 -4.99
N TYR A 270 -24.51 7.84 -4.03
CA TYR A 270 -23.63 8.99 -3.80
C TYR A 270 -22.56 9.10 -4.90
N GLN A 271 -22.33 8.02 -5.64
CA GLN A 271 -21.39 7.99 -6.75
C GLN A 271 -22.00 8.69 -7.98
N ASP A 272 -21.64 9.95 -8.13
CA ASP A 272 -22.04 10.82 -9.24
C ASP A 272 -20.84 11.68 -9.67
N GLU A 273 -19.74 11.00 -9.84
CA GLU A 273 -18.45 11.58 -10.15
C GLU A 273 -18.25 11.59 -11.68
N PRO A 274 -17.78 12.72 -12.28
CA PRO A 274 -17.71 12.89 -13.74
C PRO A 274 -16.82 11.91 -14.49
N MET A 275 -15.86 11.29 -13.84
CA MET A 275 -14.98 10.28 -14.48
C MET A 275 -15.70 8.97 -14.78
N GLY A 276 -16.87 8.75 -14.19
CA GLY A 276 -17.68 7.56 -14.41
C GLY A 276 -17.09 6.34 -13.72
N MET A 277 -17.14 6.30 -12.41
CA MET A 277 -16.81 5.12 -11.60
C MET A 277 -18.02 4.20 -11.44
N PRO A 278 -17.82 2.92 -11.01
CA PRO A 278 -18.91 2.07 -10.55
C PRO A 278 -19.74 2.77 -9.47
N LYS A 279 -21.05 2.50 -9.42
CA LYS A 279 -21.95 3.19 -8.48
C LYS A 279 -21.85 2.67 -7.04
N ILE A 280 -21.43 1.41 -6.89
CA ILE A 280 -21.33 0.74 -5.60
C ILE A 280 -19.91 0.23 -5.38
N SER A 281 -19.38 -0.58 -6.31
CA SER A 281 -18.06 -1.16 -6.12
C SER A 281 -16.97 -0.10 -6.03
N TYR A 282 -16.18 -0.22 -5.00
CA TYR A 282 -14.94 0.50 -4.82
C TYR A 282 -13.84 -0.50 -4.41
N ASP A 283 -13.73 -1.61 -5.17
CA ASP A 283 -12.77 -2.69 -4.92
C ASP A 283 -11.31 -2.20 -4.99
N PHE A 284 -11.07 -1.22 -5.86
CA PHE A 284 -9.76 -0.58 -6.05
C PHE A 284 -8.64 -1.55 -6.47
N GLN A 285 -8.94 -2.81 -6.73
CA GLN A 285 -7.95 -3.90 -6.84
C GLN A 285 -7.00 -3.93 -5.64
N ALA A 286 -7.52 -3.55 -4.47
CA ALA A 286 -6.77 -3.49 -3.23
C ALA A 286 -6.28 -4.88 -2.80
N PRO A 287 -5.21 -5.00 -2.03
CA PRO A 287 -4.72 -6.29 -1.52
C PRO A 287 -5.80 -7.13 -0.84
N LEU A 288 -6.69 -6.49 -0.08
CA LEU A 288 -7.96 -7.07 0.36
C LEU A 288 -9.08 -6.39 -0.43
N GLY A 289 -9.73 -7.15 -1.27
CA GLY A 289 -10.82 -6.65 -2.13
C GLY A 289 -12.05 -6.21 -1.33
N GLU A 290 -13.06 -5.71 -2.03
CA GLU A 290 -14.29 -5.15 -1.46
C GLU A 290 -14.93 -6.03 -0.39
N PHE A 291 -14.94 -7.35 -0.58
CA PHE A 291 -15.49 -8.35 0.35
C PHE A 291 -14.42 -9.06 1.20
N GLY A 292 -13.21 -8.50 1.32
CA GLY A 292 -12.13 -9.06 2.11
C GLY A 292 -11.42 -10.26 1.50
N LEU A 293 -11.65 -10.56 0.23
CA LEU A 293 -10.88 -11.58 -0.50
C LEU A 293 -9.45 -11.11 -0.74
N GLU A 294 -8.48 -12.00 -0.54
CA GLU A 294 -7.08 -11.72 -0.85
C GLU A 294 -6.86 -11.65 -2.36
N HIS A 295 -6.49 -10.47 -2.87
CA HIS A 295 -5.88 -10.36 -4.19
C HIS A 295 -4.42 -10.84 -4.15
N PRO A 296 -3.83 -11.27 -5.25
CA PRO A 296 -2.44 -11.74 -5.26
C PRO A 296 -1.44 -10.74 -4.67
N SER A 297 -1.68 -9.44 -4.81
CA SER A 297 -0.85 -8.36 -4.23
C SER A 297 -0.74 -8.44 -2.71
N TYR A 298 -1.74 -8.96 -2.00
CA TYR A 298 -1.71 -9.15 -0.55
C TYR A 298 -0.50 -9.97 -0.10
N ARG A 299 -0.23 -11.10 -0.78
CA ARG A 299 0.87 -12.00 -0.42
C ARG A 299 2.24 -11.42 -0.78
N TYR A 300 2.35 -10.73 -1.90
CA TYR A 300 3.57 -10.03 -2.29
C TYR A 300 3.92 -8.91 -1.30
N LEU A 301 2.96 -8.08 -0.93
CA LEU A 301 3.16 -7.01 0.05
C LEU A 301 3.46 -7.55 1.45
N ARG A 302 2.87 -8.68 1.83
CA ARG A 302 3.15 -9.33 3.11
C ARG A 302 4.62 -9.69 3.27
N THR A 303 5.34 -10.05 2.20
CA THR A 303 6.80 -10.29 2.27
C THR A 303 7.56 -9.03 2.68
N ILE A 304 7.12 -7.87 2.18
CA ILE A 304 7.70 -6.56 2.55
C ILE A 304 7.34 -6.20 3.99
N HIS A 305 6.08 -6.40 4.40
CA HIS A 305 5.64 -6.12 5.77
C HIS A 305 6.38 -6.99 6.78
N SER A 306 6.58 -8.27 6.48
CA SER A 306 7.35 -9.19 7.33
C SER A 306 8.81 -8.74 7.46
N PHE A 307 9.44 -8.32 6.35
CA PHE A 307 10.76 -7.72 6.37
C PHE A 307 10.81 -6.47 7.24
N LEU A 308 9.87 -5.55 7.07
CA LEU A 308 9.82 -4.30 7.85
C LEU A 308 9.57 -4.55 9.34
N ALA A 309 8.77 -5.54 9.70
CA ALA A 309 8.49 -5.87 11.09
C ALA A 309 9.75 -6.28 11.88
N ASP A 310 10.68 -6.99 11.24
CA ASP A 310 11.88 -7.52 11.91
C ASP A 310 13.17 -6.75 11.55
N PHE A 311 13.24 -6.06 10.41
CA PHE A 311 14.42 -5.33 9.94
C PHE A 311 14.18 -3.83 9.76
N GLY A 312 12.95 -3.35 9.96
CA GLY A 312 12.61 -1.93 9.79
C GLY A 312 13.38 -1.00 10.72
N SER A 313 13.69 -1.43 11.95
CA SER A 313 14.52 -0.68 12.88
C SER A 313 15.97 -0.49 12.40
N ASN A 314 16.49 -1.43 11.61
CA ASN A 314 17.77 -1.27 10.92
C ASN A 314 17.65 -0.29 9.75
N LEU A 315 16.56 -0.39 8.97
CA LEU A 315 16.34 0.40 7.76
C LEU A 315 16.03 1.88 8.06
N ALA A 316 15.24 2.17 9.08
CA ALA A 316 14.73 3.51 9.35
C ALA A 316 15.81 4.61 9.45
N PRO A 317 16.96 4.40 10.14
CA PRO A 317 18.01 5.41 10.23
C PRO A 317 18.96 5.45 9.01
N MET A 318 18.72 4.64 7.98
CA MET A 318 19.57 4.56 6.79
C MET A 318 19.22 5.65 5.79
N GLU A 319 20.23 6.27 5.20
CA GLU A 319 20.07 7.26 4.12
C GLU A 319 20.00 6.58 2.75
N THR A 320 19.34 7.24 1.80
CA THR A 320 19.29 6.80 0.41
C THR A 320 20.59 7.13 -0.30
N VAL A 321 21.17 6.13 -0.95
CA VAL A 321 22.34 6.27 -1.81
C VAL A 321 21.96 5.79 -3.20
N LEU A 322 22.14 6.67 -4.17
CA LEU A 322 21.77 6.44 -5.57
C LEU A 322 23.02 6.18 -6.42
N PRO A 323 22.92 5.35 -7.47
CA PRO A 323 24.04 5.14 -8.40
C PRO A 323 24.34 6.41 -9.19
N GLU A 324 25.56 6.50 -9.72
CA GLU A 324 25.90 7.56 -10.69
C GLU A 324 24.97 7.49 -11.91
N GLY A 325 24.48 8.63 -12.36
CA GLY A 325 23.58 8.71 -13.53
C GLY A 325 22.11 8.37 -13.26
N TRP A 326 21.71 8.18 -12.01
CA TRP A 326 20.30 7.92 -11.64
C TRP A 326 19.32 8.98 -12.19
N ASP A 327 19.76 10.23 -12.26
CA ASP A 327 19.00 11.39 -12.75
C ASP A 327 18.79 11.40 -14.27
N LYS A 328 19.52 10.54 -14.99
CA LYS A 328 19.39 10.33 -16.43
C LYS A 328 18.53 9.11 -16.78
N MET A 329 18.16 8.32 -15.79
CA MET A 329 17.32 7.14 -15.98
C MET A 329 15.91 7.58 -16.40
N THR A 330 15.38 6.95 -17.44
CA THR A 330 14.01 7.19 -17.93
C THR A 330 13.15 5.93 -17.86
N PRO A 331 11.83 6.07 -17.87
CA PRO A 331 10.92 4.91 -17.91
C PRO A 331 11.19 3.98 -19.09
N GLU A 332 11.62 4.49 -20.24
CA GLU A 332 11.90 3.74 -21.47
C GLU A 332 13.22 2.98 -21.44
N ASN A 333 14.11 3.31 -20.49
CA ASN A 333 15.37 2.58 -20.36
C ASN A 333 15.13 1.16 -19.85
N ARG A 334 15.51 0.16 -20.65
CA ARG A 334 15.34 -1.27 -20.39
C ARG A 334 16.65 -2.00 -20.12
N ASP A 335 17.77 -1.36 -20.40
CA ASP A 335 19.09 -2.01 -20.41
C ASP A 335 19.85 -1.79 -19.10
N ASP A 336 19.59 -0.67 -18.42
CA ASP A 336 20.26 -0.35 -17.16
C ASP A 336 19.44 -0.81 -15.94
N LEU A 337 20.16 -1.36 -14.95
CA LEU A 337 19.57 -1.80 -13.70
C LEU A 337 19.05 -0.62 -12.89
N ARG A 338 17.78 -0.69 -12.45
CA ARG A 338 17.17 0.24 -11.53
C ARG A 338 17.40 -0.21 -10.11
N TYR A 339 18.18 0.55 -9.36
CA TYR A 339 18.50 0.24 -7.98
C TYR A 339 18.82 1.47 -7.15
N ALA A 340 18.70 1.31 -5.84
CA ALA A 340 19.20 2.24 -4.83
C ALA A 340 19.68 1.44 -3.63
N ALA A 341 20.52 2.03 -2.80
CA ALA A 341 20.84 1.48 -1.49
C ALA A 341 20.29 2.38 -0.39
N ARG A 342 19.84 1.75 0.70
CA ARG A 342 19.65 2.42 1.99
C ARG A 342 20.78 1.96 2.88
N MET A 343 21.59 2.88 3.41
CA MET A 343 22.76 2.50 4.19
C MET A 343 23.07 3.47 5.32
N LYS A 344 23.71 2.93 6.37
CA LYS A 344 24.31 3.64 7.47
C LYS A 344 25.57 2.91 7.92
N ASP A 345 26.67 3.62 8.13
CA ASP A 345 27.94 3.06 8.62
C ASP A 345 28.42 1.79 7.86
N ASP A 346 28.39 1.85 6.52
CA ASP A 346 28.75 0.76 5.61
C ASP A 346 27.87 -0.51 5.70
N SER A 347 26.72 -0.45 6.37
CA SER A 347 25.71 -1.51 6.47
C SER A 347 24.41 -1.07 5.82
N GLY A 348 23.70 -1.98 5.15
CA GLY A 348 22.44 -1.57 4.52
C GLY A 348 21.74 -2.65 3.70
N PHE A 349 20.85 -2.14 2.85
CA PHE A 349 20.05 -2.94 1.92
C PHE A 349 20.09 -2.32 0.53
N ILE A 350 20.17 -3.16 -0.49
CA ILE A 350 20.06 -2.77 -1.90
C ILE A 350 18.67 -3.13 -2.38
N PHE A 351 17.98 -2.17 -2.95
CA PHE A 351 16.65 -2.30 -3.52
C PHE A 351 16.77 -2.29 -5.05
N MET A 352 16.20 -3.27 -5.71
CA MET A 352 16.26 -3.42 -7.17
C MET A 352 14.87 -3.74 -7.70
N ILE A 353 14.54 -3.16 -8.86
CA ILE A 353 13.31 -3.48 -9.59
C ILE A 353 13.58 -3.66 -11.07
N ASN A 354 12.92 -4.64 -11.68
CA ASN A 354 12.88 -4.82 -13.14
C ASN A 354 11.43 -4.73 -13.64
N PHE A 355 10.71 -3.73 -13.14
CA PHE A 355 9.32 -3.47 -13.46
C PHE A 355 9.14 -2.08 -14.06
N GLN A 356 8.21 -1.97 -15.00
CA GLN A 356 7.67 -0.70 -15.51
C GLN A 356 6.24 -0.92 -15.97
N ASP A 357 5.33 -0.07 -15.52
CA ASP A 357 3.96 -0.06 -16.03
C ASP A 357 3.95 0.27 -17.53
N HIS A 358 3.00 -0.31 -18.26
CA HIS A 358 2.84 -0.17 -19.69
C HIS A 358 4.03 -0.61 -20.57
N ASP A 359 5.08 -1.22 -20.00
CA ASP A 359 6.22 -1.73 -20.76
C ASP A 359 6.11 -3.23 -21.04
N THR A 360 5.60 -3.58 -22.21
CA THR A 360 5.49 -4.97 -22.66
C THR A 360 6.81 -5.54 -23.20
N LEU A 361 7.78 -4.69 -23.49
CA LEU A 361 9.06 -5.06 -24.12
C LEU A 361 10.19 -5.27 -23.10
N ARG A 362 9.93 -5.08 -21.82
CA ARG A 362 10.90 -5.33 -20.76
C ARG A 362 11.34 -6.80 -20.77
N HIS A 363 12.59 -7.06 -20.46
CA HIS A 363 13.22 -8.39 -20.52
C HIS A 363 14.00 -8.70 -19.26
N ASP A 364 14.45 -9.95 -19.12
CA ASP A 364 15.32 -10.37 -18.04
C ASP A 364 16.66 -9.64 -18.12
N MET A 365 17.18 -9.22 -16.99
CA MET A 365 18.50 -8.58 -16.88
C MET A 365 19.51 -9.60 -16.41
N ASP A 366 20.28 -10.13 -17.34
CA ASP A 366 21.28 -11.16 -17.08
C ASP A 366 22.67 -10.60 -16.77
N GLY A 367 23.53 -11.43 -16.18
CA GLY A 367 24.93 -11.12 -15.99
C GLY A 367 25.20 -10.03 -14.95
N LEU A 368 24.28 -9.79 -14.04
CA LEU A 368 24.40 -8.73 -13.03
C LEU A 368 25.40 -9.10 -11.93
N GLN A 369 26.24 -8.15 -11.56
CA GLN A 369 27.09 -8.16 -10.38
C GLN A 369 27.16 -6.74 -9.83
N LEU A 370 26.79 -6.54 -8.58
CA LEU A 370 26.81 -5.24 -7.94
C LEU A 370 28.19 -4.96 -7.33
N GLN A 371 28.63 -3.71 -7.39
CA GLN A 371 29.83 -3.24 -6.71
C GLN A 371 29.49 -2.06 -5.80
N LEU A 372 29.79 -2.22 -4.52
CA LEU A 372 29.62 -1.18 -3.50
C LEU A 372 31.00 -0.69 -3.08
N ASN A 373 31.24 0.62 -3.26
CA ASN A 373 32.46 1.27 -2.80
C ASN A 373 32.20 1.82 -1.39
N LEU A 374 32.54 1.05 -0.38
CA LEU A 374 32.40 1.40 1.03
C LEU A 374 33.64 2.12 1.54
N ARG A 375 33.60 2.68 2.75
CA ARG A 375 34.70 3.49 3.29
C ARG A 375 36.05 2.77 3.30
N ASN A 376 36.04 1.48 3.65
CA ASN A 376 37.27 0.69 3.84
C ASN A 376 37.38 -0.53 2.94
N GLU A 377 36.41 -0.83 2.12
CA GLU A 377 36.41 -1.97 1.23
C GLU A 377 35.53 -1.74 0.00
N THR A 378 35.85 -2.47 -1.07
CA THR A 378 34.93 -2.63 -2.20
C THR A 378 34.28 -4.01 -2.08
N LEU A 379 32.96 -4.03 -1.96
CA LEU A 379 32.17 -5.24 -1.84
C LEU A 379 31.52 -5.57 -3.18
N ARG A 380 31.72 -6.79 -3.68
CA ARG A 380 31.01 -7.30 -4.86
C ARG A 380 29.95 -8.30 -4.46
N ILE A 381 28.78 -8.24 -5.10
CA ILE A 381 27.62 -9.09 -4.80
C ILE A 381 27.04 -9.65 -6.10
N PRO A 382 27.15 -10.98 -6.33
CA PRO A 382 27.96 -11.94 -5.58
C PRO A 382 29.47 -11.67 -5.76
N GLU A 383 30.31 -12.20 -4.88
CA GLU A 383 31.79 -12.07 -5.04
C GLU A 383 32.29 -12.74 -6.32
N GLN A 384 31.66 -13.84 -6.71
CA GLN A 384 31.98 -14.59 -7.92
C GLN A 384 30.74 -14.93 -8.70
N GLY A 385 30.83 -14.85 -10.03
CA GLY A 385 29.69 -15.08 -10.91
C GLY A 385 28.72 -13.88 -10.98
N THR A 386 27.55 -14.15 -11.49
CA THR A 386 26.50 -13.15 -11.74
C THR A 386 25.14 -13.71 -11.38
N PHE A 387 24.13 -12.85 -11.35
CA PHE A 387 22.74 -13.25 -11.20
C PHE A 387 21.88 -12.64 -12.31
N THR A 388 20.66 -13.14 -12.43
CA THR A 388 19.62 -12.59 -13.30
C THR A 388 18.56 -11.91 -12.45
N LEU A 389 18.12 -10.71 -12.85
CA LEU A 389 16.90 -10.09 -12.35
C LEU A 389 15.80 -10.26 -13.40
N PRO A 390 14.88 -11.22 -13.23
CA PRO A 390 13.85 -11.48 -14.22
C PRO A 390 12.94 -10.27 -14.46
N LYS A 391 12.29 -10.28 -15.60
CA LYS A 391 11.23 -9.32 -15.92
C LYS A 391 10.18 -9.33 -14.79
N ASP A 392 9.74 -8.14 -14.43
CA ASP A 392 8.74 -7.87 -13.38
C ASP A 392 9.15 -8.31 -11.97
N GLU A 393 10.39 -8.78 -11.76
CA GLU A 393 10.92 -9.13 -10.43
C GLU A 393 11.47 -7.90 -9.70
N SER A 394 11.39 -7.96 -8.38
CA SER A 394 11.92 -6.94 -7.49
C SER A 394 12.50 -7.60 -6.23
N MET A 395 13.58 -7.05 -5.68
CA MET A 395 14.23 -7.67 -4.54
C MET A 395 14.96 -6.69 -3.63
N ILE A 396 15.20 -7.14 -2.39
CA ILE A 396 15.94 -6.41 -1.36
C ILE A 396 17.09 -7.32 -0.89
N LEU A 397 18.32 -6.91 -1.10
CA LEU A 397 19.50 -7.69 -0.70
C LEU A 397 20.26 -6.99 0.43
N PRO A 398 20.61 -7.68 1.54
CA PRO A 398 21.34 -7.10 2.64
C PRO A 398 22.85 -7.08 2.36
N PHE A 399 23.53 -6.07 2.88
CA PHE A 399 24.99 -6.05 2.95
C PHE A 399 25.47 -5.52 4.31
N ASN A 400 26.55 -6.10 4.81
CA ASN A 400 27.18 -5.80 6.10
C ASN A 400 26.21 -5.79 7.30
N LEU A 401 25.16 -6.64 7.22
CA LEU A 401 24.11 -6.72 8.24
C LEU A 401 24.56 -7.58 9.44
N MET A 402 24.26 -7.15 10.65
CA MET A 402 24.50 -7.96 11.84
C MET A 402 23.34 -8.93 12.07
N LEU A 403 23.64 -10.22 12.07
CA LEU A 403 22.71 -11.30 12.46
C LEU A 403 23.18 -11.85 13.81
N GLY A 404 22.56 -11.39 14.90
CA GLY A 404 23.14 -11.55 16.23
C GLY A 404 24.54 -10.93 16.30
N SER A 405 25.55 -11.72 16.63
CA SER A 405 26.95 -11.28 16.66
C SER A 405 27.76 -11.67 15.41
N ALA A 406 27.13 -12.24 14.40
CA ALA A 406 27.76 -12.55 13.13
C ALA A 406 27.52 -11.44 12.11
N ARG A 407 28.58 -10.93 11.48
CA ARG A 407 28.45 -9.94 10.40
C ARG A 407 28.26 -10.67 9.07
N LEU A 408 27.06 -10.57 8.51
CA LEU A 408 26.76 -11.00 7.15
C LEU A 408 27.28 -9.92 6.20
N ARG A 409 28.33 -10.21 5.44
CA ARG A 409 28.88 -9.27 4.44
C ARG A 409 27.88 -9.04 3.31
N TYR A 410 27.25 -10.12 2.84
CA TYR A 410 26.09 -10.05 1.93
C TYR A 410 25.35 -11.38 1.90
N ALA A 411 24.12 -11.32 1.41
CA ALA A 411 23.39 -12.48 0.93
C ALA A 411 22.80 -12.19 -0.45
N THR A 412 22.77 -13.22 -1.32
CA THR A 412 21.96 -13.22 -2.55
C THR A 412 20.61 -13.88 -2.28
N ALA A 413 20.03 -13.57 -1.12
CA ALA A 413 18.72 -13.97 -0.66
C ALA A 413 18.10 -12.78 0.10
N GLN A 414 16.81 -12.61 -0.02
CA GLN A 414 16.07 -11.52 0.61
C GLN A 414 15.71 -11.89 2.06
N PRO A 415 15.99 -11.05 3.06
CA PRO A 415 15.51 -11.25 4.41
C PRO A 415 13.98 -11.14 4.47
N LEU A 416 13.34 -12.05 5.20
CA LEU A 416 11.89 -12.10 5.32
C LEU A 416 11.43 -11.79 6.75
N MET A 417 11.89 -12.59 7.72
CA MET A 417 11.53 -12.42 9.12
C MET A 417 12.53 -13.10 10.05
N LYS A 418 12.37 -12.86 11.34
CA LYS A 418 13.08 -13.52 12.41
C LYS A 418 12.09 -14.23 13.34
N ILE A 419 12.37 -15.47 13.68
CA ILE A 419 11.60 -16.25 14.67
C ILE A 419 12.53 -16.74 15.78
N ASN A 420 11.95 -17.24 16.88
CA ASN A 420 12.68 -17.88 17.96
C ASN A 420 12.52 -19.40 17.86
N ASP A 421 13.61 -20.12 17.66
CA ASP A 421 13.61 -21.58 17.63
C ASP A 421 14.27 -22.12 18.91
N ASN A 422 13.45 -22.30 19.94
CA ASN A 422 13.89 -22.83 21.24
C ASN A 422 15.07 -22.05 21.86
N GLY A 423 14.99 -20.72 21.81
CA GLY A 423 16.02 -19.81 22.34
C GLY A 423 17.18 -19.52 21.36
N ILE A 424 17.09 -20.01 20.13
CA ILE A 424 18.01 -19.71 19.04
C ILE A 424 17.35 -18.72 18.09
N ASP A 425 18.04 -17.63 17.78
CA ASP A 425 17.63 -16.70 16.73
C ASP A 425 17.63 -17.42 15.38
N HIS A 426 16.50 -17.50 14.73
CA HIS A 426 16.35 -18.14 13.43
C HIS A 426 15.87 -17.12 12.41
N TYR A 427 16.74 -16.77 11.50
CA TYR A 427 16.47 -15.84 10.42
C TYR A 427 15.90 -16.60 9.22
N ILE A 428 14.77 -16.15 8.74
CA ILE A 428 14.12 -16.67 7.55
C ILE A 428 14.40 -15.71 6.40
N PHE A 429 14.99 -16.24 5.36
CA PHE A 429 15.21 -15.57 4.09
C PHE A 429 14.43 -16.30 2.99
N PHE A 430 14.38 -15.72 1.82
CA PHE A 430 13.90 -16.42 0.63
C PHE A 430 14.76 -16.07 -0.58
N ALA A 431 14.76 -16.97 -1.57
CA ALA A 431 15.37 -16.72 -2.85
C ALA A 431 14.37 -16.02 -3.77
N PRO A 432 14.58 -14.75 -4.15
CA PRO A 432 13.87 -14.16 -5.27
C PRO A 432 14.09 -14.99 -6.54
N GLU A 433 13.19 -14.92 -7.49
CA GLU A 433 13.37 -15.59 -8.77
C GLU A 433 14.68 -15.14 -9.43
N GLY A 434 15.33 -16.04 -10.15
CA GLY A 434 16.63 -15.79 -10.78
C GLY A 434 17.85 -15.83 -9.86
N MET A 435 17.67 -15.88 -8.53
CA MET A 435 18.75 -15.85 -7.57
C MET A 435 19.18 -17.23 -7.12
N LYS A 436 20.53 -17.43 -7.05
CA LYS A 436 21.15 -18.57 -6.39
C LYS A 436 21.59 -18.12 -4.99
N PRO A 437 20.93 -18.61 -3.91
CA PRO A 437 21.21 -18.12 -2.58
C PRO A 437 22.62 -18.48 -2.10
N GLU A 438 23.36 -17.46 -1.72
CA GLU A 438 24.60 -17.60 -0.97
C GLU A 438 24.68 -16.58 0.17
N TYR A 439 25.39 -16.96 1.22
CA TYR A 439 25.65 -16.15 2.39
C TYR A 439 27.15 -16.05 2.60
N CYS A 440 27.67 -14.83 2.65
CA CYS A 440 29.07 -14.55 2.92
C CYS A 440 29.20 -13.82 4.25
N PHE A 441 29.79 -14.44 5.25
CA PHE A 441 30.07 -13.84 6.56
C PHE A 441 31.48 -13.28 6.64
N ASP A 442 31.69 -12.28 7.48
CA ASP A 442 33.04 -11.87 7.87
C ASP A 442 33.66 -12.98 8.73
N ALA A 443 34.70 -13.61 8.21
CA ALA A 443 35.42 -14.70 8.89
C ALA A 443 35.97 -14.33 10.27
N ARG A 444 36.14 -13.02 10.55
CA ARG A 444 36.56 -12.52 11.85
C ARG A 444 35.42 -12.59 12.90
N THR A 445 34.18 -12.71 12.47
CA THR A 445 33.00 -12.72 13.37
C THR A 445 32.40 -14.11 13.57
N VAL A 446 32.79 -15.11 12.76
CA VAL A 446 32.25 -16.47 12.83
C VAL A 446 33.34 -17.50 13.09
N LYS A 447 32.98 -18.66 13.63
CA LYS A 447 33.82 -19.84 13.80
C LYS A 447 33.57 -20.81 12.65
N GLY A 448 34.62 -21.33 12.03
CA GLY A 448 34.53 -22.31 10.95
C GLY A 448 34.14 -21.68 9.60
N LYS A 449 33.17 -22.26 8.94
CA LYS A 449 32.77 -21.86 7.58
C LYS A 449 32.14 -20.46 7.57
N ALA A 450 32.61 -19.59 6.67
CA ALA A 450 32.13 -18.24 6.51
C ALA A 450 31.28 -18.03 5.24
N LYS A 451 31.34 -18.96 4.29
CA LYS A 451 30.58 -18.85 3.03
C LYS A 451 29.71 -20.10 2.81
N TYR A 452 28.45 -19.89 2.50
CA TYR A 452 27.45 -20.94 2.31
C TYR A 452 26.70 -20.69 1.00
N ALA A 453 26.68 -21.66 0.11
CA ALA A 453 25.75 -21.74 -1.00
C ALA A 453 24.67 -22.75 -0.60
N VAL A 454 23.42 -22.42 -0.82
CA VAL A 454 22.28 -23.23 -0.43
C VAL A 454 21.28 -23.37 -1.58
N THR A 455 20.53 -24.47 -1.58
CA THR A 455 19.35 -24.61 -2.43
C THR A 455 18.13 -24.19 -1.61
N SER A 456 17.33 -23.23 -2.12
CA SER A 456 16.14 -22.74 -1.43
C SER A 456 15.11 -23.85 -1.18
N GLY A 457 14.40 -23.75 -0.06
CA GLY A 457 13.39 -24.69 0.39
C GLY A 457 13.52 -25.02 1.88
N LEU A 458 12.60 -25.81 2.41
CA LEU A 458 12.49 -26.11 3.85
C LEU A 458 13.72 -26.82 4.44
N LYS A 459 14.52 -27.48 3.60
CA LYS A 459 15.74 -28.21 4.02
C LYS A 459 17.01 -27.39 3.91
N SER A 460 16.92 -26.11 3.60
CA SER A 460 18.06 -25.20 3.37
C SER A 460 18.72 -24.70 4.66
N THR A 461 18.25 -25.10 5.84
CA THR A 461 18.71 -24.55 7.11
C THR A 461 20.20 -24.75 7.33
N ILE A 462 20.91 -23.65 7.51
CA ILE A 462 22.31 -23.60 7.94
C ILE A 462 22.39 -23.10 9.39
N THR A 463 23.44 -23.57 10.10
CA THR A 463 23.77 -23.07 11.45
C THR A 463 25.08 -22.32 11.38
N VAL A 464 25.08 -21.07 11.82
CA VAL A 464 26.26 -20.23 11.92
C VAL A 464 26.63 -20.06 13.38
N THR A 465 27.91 -20.21 13.70
CA THR A 465 28.42 -20.04 15.06
C THR A 465 29.24 -18.75 15.13
N PRO A 466 28.72 -17.67 15.70
CA PRO A 466 29.50 -16.46 15.94
C PRO A 466 30.67 -16.73 16.86
N ARG A 467 31.76 -15.95 16.75
CA ARG A 467 32.89 -16.05 17.71
C ARG A 467 32.47 -15.64 19.11
N ASN A 468 31.61 -14.61 19.19
CA ASN A 468 30.99 -14.11 20.41
C ASN A 468 29.49 -14.26 20.28
N GLY A 469 28.84 -14.82 21.28
CA GLY A 469 27.39 -14.96 21.32
C GLY A 469 26.85 -16.34 20.95
N LYS A 470 25.54 -16.42 20.84
CA LYS A 470 24.82 -17.67 20.59
C LYS A 470 24.83 -18.05 19.11
N LYS A 471 24.73 -19.34 18.84
CA LYS A 471 24.49 -19.83 17.46
C LYS A 471 23.22 -19.21 16.90
N ILE A 472 23.21 -19.02 15.59
CA ILE A 472 22.04 -18.59 14.82
C ILE A 472 21.73 -19.62 13.75
N LYS A 473 20.48 -19.67 13.34
CA LYS A 473 20.01 -20.47 12.20
C LYS A 473 19.55 -19.56 11.08
N ILE A 474 19.72 -20.04 9.84
CA ILE A 474 19.17 -19.37 8.65
C ILE A 474 18.50 -20.43 7.78
N THR A 475 17.25 -20.21 7.42
CA THR A 475 16.53 -21.02 6.42
C THR A 475 16.18 -20.12 5.23
N THR A 476 16.40 -20.63 4.03
CA THR A 476 16.10 -19.92 2.78
C THR A 476 14.89 -20.58 2.11
N LEU A 477 13.73 -19.99 2.20
CA LEU A 477 12.52 -20.45 1.52
C LEU A 477 12.67 -20.24 0.00
N ASN A 478 11.93 -21.00 -0.79
CA ASN A 478 11.71 -20.61 -2.18
C ASN A 478 10.68 -19.48 -2.26
N HIS A 479 10.50 -18.86 -3.43
CA HIS A 479 9.62 -17.72 -3.61
C HIS A 479 8.17 -18.04 -3.23
N GLU A 480 7.63 -19.16 -3.68
CA GLU A 480 6.27 -19.59 -3.36
C GLU A 480 6.05 -19.79 -1.85
N GLN A 481 7.01 -20.44 -1.18
CA GLN A 481 6.94 -20.60 0.28
C GLN A 481 6.96 -19.25 0.99
N ALA A 482 7.74 -18.29 0.52
CA ALA A 482 7.79 -16.95 1.10
C ALA A 482 6.47 -16.18 0.94
N LEU A 483 5.81 -16.28 -0.22
CA LEU A 483 4.49 -15.69 -0.44
C LEU A 483 3.42 -16.27 0.49
N ASN A 484 3.58 -17.53 0.89
CA ASN A 484 2.65 -18.23 1.79
C ASN A 484 3.07 -18.18 3.27
N ALA A 485 4.17 -17.52 3.58
CA ALA A 485 4.72 -17.40 4.94
C ALA A 485 4.09 -16.25 5.72
N ILE A 486 3.75 -16.49 6.97
CA ILE A 486 3.29 -15.49 7.92
C ILE A 486 3.84 -15.83 9.32
N LYS A 487 4.18 -14.80 10.10
CA LYS A 487 4.59 -14.96 11.50
C LYS A 487 3.36 -14.86 12.40
N VAL A 488 3.12 -15.89 13.19
CA VAL A 488 2.01 -15.96 14.15
C VAL A 488 2.59 -16.42 15.49
N ASP A 489 2.35 -15.65 16.55
CA ASP A 489 2.82 -15.94 17.92
C ASP A 489 4.30 -16.33 17.99
N GLY A 490 5.14 -15.65 17.19
CA GLY A 490 6.58 -15.89 17.12
C GLY A 490 7.00 -17.15 16.34
N GLN A 491 6.06 -17.89 15.77
CA GLN A 491 6.28 -19.04 14.89
C GLN A 491 6.07 -18.64 13.42
N LEU A 492 6.66 -19.40 12.51
CA LEU A 492 6.43 -19.32 11.07
C LEU A 492 5.31 -20.29 10.70
N LEU A 493 4.25 -19.77 10.11
CA LEU A 493 3.21 -20.54 9.46
C LEU A 493 3.35 -20.38 7.94
N ILE A 494 3.38 -21.47 7.19
CA ILE A 494 3.36 -21.48 5.72
C ILE A 494 2.09 -22.18 5.28
N THR A 495 1.20 -21.48 4.59
CA THR A 495 -0.08 -22.04 4.11
C THR A 495 -0.66 -21.22 2.96
N THR A 496 -1.40 -21.89 2.07
CA THR A 496 -2.21 -21.21 1.04
C THR A 496 -3.57 -20.76 1.56
N ALA A 497 -3.98 -21.20 2.75
CA ALA A 497 -5.20 -20.73 3.39
C ALA A 497 -5.09 -19.27 3.83
N THR A 498 -6.21 -18.58 3.90
CA THR A 498 -6.32 -17.28 4.54
C THR A 498 -6.21 -17.43 6.05
N VAL A 499 -5.36 -16.62 6.68
CA VAL A 499 -5.06 -16.69 8.11
C VAL A 499 -5.77 -15.55 8.82
N LEU A 500 -6.68 -15.88 9.73
CA LEU A 500 -7.43 -14.89 10.51
C LEU A 500 -7.07 -15.04 12.00
N PRO A 501 -6.50 -14.00 12.63
CA PRO A 501 -6.36 -13.95 14.08
C PRO A 501 -7.74 -13.89 14.75
N THR A 502 -7.92 -14.69 15.81
CA THR A 502 -9.13 -14.70 16.64
C THR A 502 -8.75 -14.58 18.11
N ALA A 503 -9.73 -14.42 18.99
CA ALA A 503 -9.49 -14.39 20.44
C ALA A 503 -8.98 -15.73 20.97
N GLU A 504 -9.30 -16.84 20.32
CA GLU A 504 -8.89 -18.18 20.68
C GLU A 504 -7.60 -18.66 20.00
N GLY A 505 -6.99 -17.81 19.13
CA GLY A 505 -5.79 -18.12 18.37
C GLY A 505 -5.90 -17.73 16.90
N ILE A 506 -5.70 -18.67 15.98
CA ILE A 506 -5.83 -18.45 14.52
C ILE A 506 -6.86 -19.39 13.92
N THR A 507 -7.67 -18.83 13.02
CA THR A 507 -8.55 -19.59 12.14
C THR A 507 -7.96 -19.60 10.73
N LEU A 508 -7.95 -20.76 10.09
CA LEU A 508 -7.55 -20.93 8.71
C LEU A 508 -8.80 -21.09 7.84
N GLN A 509 -8.92 -20.28 6.81
CA GLN A 509 -10.05 -20.32 5.88
C GLN A 509 -9.58 -20.71 4.48
N GLN A 510 -10.41 -21.46 3.77
CA GLN A 510 -10.16 -21.87 2.40
C GLN A 510 -11.39 -21.63 1.54
N LEU A 511 -11.19 -21.01 0.37
CA LEU A 511 -12.25 -20.78 -0.60
C LEU A 511 -12.26 -21.90 -1.64
N GLY A 512 -13.35 -22.65 -1.70
CA GLY A 512 -13.67 -23.58 -2.78
C GLY A 512 -12.84 -24.88 -2.88
N ASN A 513 -11.79 -25.06 -2.11
CA ASN A 513 -10.97 -26.28 -2.12
C ASN A 513 -11.34 -27.23 -0.97
N ASN A 514 -11.16 -28.55 -1.20
CA ASN A 514 -11.48 -29.59 -0.24
C ASN A 514 -10.37 -29.82 0.79
N ALA A 515 -9.20 -29.27 0.57
CA ALA A 515 -8.07 -29.40 1.50
C ALA A 515 -7.08 -28.26 1.30
N PHE A 516 -6.30 -28.01 2.33
CA PHE A 516 -5.10 -27.16 2.24
C PHE A 516 -3.99 -27.72 3.12
N ASP A 517 -2.76 -27.37 2.78
CA ASP A 517 -1.60 -27.74 3.57
C ASP A 517 -1.13 -26.56 4.43
N TYR A 518 -0.55 -26.90 5.58
CA TYR A 518 0.17 -25.93 6.39
C TYR A 518 1.43 -26.53 7.03
N ILE A 519 2.41 -25.67 7.28
CA ILE A 519 3.62 -25.95 8.05
C ILE A 519 3.70 -24.96 9.18
N LEU A 520 3.83 -25.41 10.41
CA LEU A 520 4.05 -24.58 11.59
C LEU A 520 5.43 -24.87 12.15
N TYR A 521 6.31 -23.87 12.24
CA TYR A 521 7.67 -24.02 12.71
C TYR A 521 8.09 -22.87 13.66
N PRO A 522 8.81 -23.13 14.78
CA PRO A 522 9.17 -24.45 15.28
C PRO A 522 7.99 -25.24 15.85
N SER A 523 7.98 -26.53 15.63
CA SER A 523 6.99 -27.45 16.20
C SER A 523 7.61 -28.83 16.43
N ALA A 524 6.91 -29.71 17.15
CA ALA A 524 7.35 -31.10 17.34
C ALA A 524 7.49 -31.87 16.01
N LYS A 525 6.77 -31.45 14.96
CA LYS A 525 6.84 -32.03 13.61
C LYS A 525 7.90 -31.38 12.71
N GLY A 526 8.61 -30.35 13.21
CA GLY A 526 9.61 -29.60 12.42
C GLY A 526 9.00 -29.02 11.16
N TRP A 527 9.68 -29.22 10.01
CA TRP A 527 9.26 -28.73 8.70
C TRP A 527 8.25 -29.63 7.96
N GLN A 528 7.56 -30.53 8.66
CA GLN A 528 6.59 -31.42 8.01
C GLN A 528 5.28 -30.70 7.71
N SER A 529 4.82 -30.85 6.46
CA SER A 529 3.50 -30.40 6.05
C SER A 529 2.40 -31.24 6.70
N GLN A 530 1.32 -30.59 7.06
CA GLN A 530 0.11 -31.19 7.57
C GLN A 530 -1.04 -30.77 6.66
N THR A 531 -1.91 -31.71 6.31
CA THR A 531 -3.07 -31.47 5.46
C THR A 531 -4.32 -31.38 6.31
N VAL A 532 -5.09 -30.32 6.09
CA VAL A 532 -6.44 -30.15 6.68
C VAL A 532 -7.47 -30.43 5.60
N GLN A 533 -8.40 -31.34 5.90
CA GLN A 533 -9.57 -31.57 5.06
C GLN A 533 -10.67 -30.59 5.45
N VAL A 534 -11.25 -29.95 4.46
CA VAL A 534 -12.38 -29.04 4.60
C VAL A 534 -13.50 -29.47 3.64
N GLN A 535 -14.71 -29.15 4.00
CA GLN A 535 -15.86 -29.38 3.10
C GLN A 535 -16.41 -28.02 2.67
N PRO A 536 -16.08 -27.54 1.46
CA PRO A 536 -16.70 -26.34 0.94
C PRO A 536 -18.21 -26.57 0.79
N VAL A 537 -18.97 -25.56 1.13
CA VAL A 537 -20.42 -25.57 0.99
C VAL A 537 -20.77 -24.67 -0.18
N SER A 538 -21.50 -25.22 -1.16
CA SER A 538 -22.05 -24.45 -2.28
C SER A 538 -23.57 -24.43 -2.13
N PRO A 539 -24.20 -23.26 -1.97
CA PRO A 539 -25.66 -23.17 -1.95
C PRO A 539 -26.25 -23.68 -3.26
N GLU A 540 -27.37 -24.40 -3.17
CA GLU A 540 -28.13 -24.71 -4.37
C GLU A 540 -28.67 -23.43 -4.98
N CYS A 541 -28.46 -23.25 -6.26
CA CYS A 541 -28.99 -22.12 -6.99
C CYS A 541 -29.62 -22.55 -8.31
N ARG A 542 -30.67 -21.84 -8.67
CA ARG A 542 -31.30 -21.94 -10.01
C ARG A 542 -30.90 -20.72 -10.82
N VAL A 543 -30.29 -20.98 -11.96
CA VAL A 543 -29.90 -19.93 -12.92
C VAL A 543 -30.87 -19.96 -14.09
N GLU A 544 -31.48 -18.82 -14.39
CA GLU A 544 -32.37 -18.65 -15.53
C GLU A 544 -31.87 -17.55 -16.45
N LYS A 545 -31.61 -17.88 -17.71
CA LYS A 545 -31.18 -16.92 -18.73
C LYS A 545 -32.39 -16.26 -19.37
N ILE A 546 -32.69 -15.04 -19.02
CA ILE A 546 -33.84 -14.29 -19.55
C ILE A 546 -33.53 -13.76 -20.95
N THR A 547 -32.34 -13.18 -21.12
CA THR A 547 -31.83 -12.72 -22.43
C THR A 547 -30.32 -12.95 -22.51
N THR A 548 -29.70 -12.57 -23.62
CA THR A 548 -28.22 -12.59 -23.74
C THR A 548 -27.50 -11.66 -22.76
N ARG A 549 -28.22 -10.71 -22.15
CA ARG A 549 -27.67 -9.68 -21.24
C ARG A 549 -28.31 -9.71 -19.85
N ARG A 550 -29.19 -10.67 -19.57
CA ARG A 550 -29.90 -10.72 -18.29
C ARG A 550 -30.07 -12.15 -17.84
N ILE A 551 -29.62 -12.40 -16.61
CA ILE A 551 -29.83 -13.68 -15.92
C ILE A 551 -30.50 -13.41 -14.57
N THR A 552 -31.24 -14.40 -14.07
CA THR A 552 -31.75 -14.44 -12.71
C THR A 552 -31.10 -15.60 -11.98
N VAL A 553 -30.65 -15.36 -10.76
CA VAL A 553 -30.09 -16.40 -9.88
C VAL A 553 -30.99 -16.44 -8.64
N ALA A 554 -31.56 -17.59 -8.36
CA ALA A 554 -32.34 -17.83 -7.14
C ALA A 554 -31.62 -18.86 -6.27
N PHE A 555 -31.39 -18.50 -5.02
CA PHE A 555 -30.79 -19.38 -4.02
C PHE A 555 -31.87 -20.04 -3.17
N SER A 556 -31.62 -21.28 -2.69
CA SER A 556 -32.47 -21.91 -1.69
C SER A 556 -32.31 -21.22 -0.33
N ASP A 557 -33.35 -21.23 0.50
CA ASP A 557 -33.43 -20.51 1.80
C ASP A 557 -32.41 -20.97 2.86
N THR A 558 -31.53 -21.90 2.56
CA THR A 558 -30.58 -22.51 3.51
C THR A 558 -29.15 -21.99 3.33
N VAL A 559 -28.98 -20.67 3.20
CA VAL A 559 -27.64 -20.09 2.96
C VAL A 559 -26.78 -19.96 4.22
N HIS A 560 -27.36 -20.04 5.41
CA HIS A 560 -26.58 -19.90 6.65
C HIS A 560 -26.13 -21.24 7.24
N THR A 561 -24.84 -21.55 7.08
CA THR A 561 -24.19 -22.68 7.76
C THR A 561 -23.14 -22.13 8.74
N PRO A 562 -23.18 -22.49 10.03
CA PRO A 562 -22.29 -21.93 11.06
C PRO A 562 -20.79 -22.05 10.79
N GLN A 563 -20.39 -23.00 9.94
CA GLN A 563 -18.98 -23.22 9.57
C GLN A 563 -18.54 -22.44 8.34
N VAL A 564 -19.43 -21.71 7.69
CA VAL A 564 -19.13 -20.90 6.47
C VAL A 564 -19.14 -19.45 6.84
N ASN A 565 -18.02 -18.76 6.59
CA ASN A 565 -17.86 -17.36 6.90
C ASN A 565 -18.51 -16.47 5.84
N GLU A 566 -18.41 -16.85 4.56
CA GLU A 566 -18.94 -16.09 3.44
C GLU A 566 -19.25 -16.99 2.25
N TYR A 567 -20.27 -16.63 1.48
CA TYR A 567 -20.57 -17.21 0.19
C TYR A 567 -20.26 -16.20 -0.91
N PHE A 568 -19.65 -16.67 -1.98
CA PHE A 568 -19.34 -15.84 -3.14
C PHE A 568 -20.02 -16.34 -4.39
N MET A 569 -20.66 -15.44 -5.11
CA MET A 569 -21.07 -15.68 -6.46
C MET A 569 -19.97 -15.22 -7.42
N LYS A 570 -19.36 -16.18 -8.12
CA LYS A 570 -18.36 -15.91 -9.16
C LYS A 570 -19.04 -15.89 -10.51
N ILE A 571 -18.91 -14.79 -11.25
CA ILE A 571 -19.50 -14.60 -12.57
C ILE A 571 -18.37 -14.39 -13.57
N ASP A 572 -18.20 -15.36 -14.46
CA ASP A 572 -17.34 -15.23 -15.62
C ASP A 572 -18.17 -14.69 -16.80
N TYR A 573 -17.89 -13.48 -17.24
CA TYR A 573 -18.64 -12.82 -18.30
C TYR A 573 -17.74 -11.98 -19.20
N THR A 574 -18.28 -11.62 -20.35
CA THR A 574 -17.69 -10.62 -21.23
C THR A 574 -18.74 -9.56 -21.50
N GLY A 575 -18.41 -8.31 -21.21
CA GLY A 575 -19.36 -7.22 -21.36
C GLY A 575 -18.68 -5.87 -21.21
N ASP A 576 -19.44 -4.88 -20.82
CA ASP A 576 -18.96 -3.53 -20.55
C ASP A 576 -19.20 -3.19 -19.07
N VAL A 577 -20.46 -3.09 -18.67
CA VAL A 577 -20.89 -2.86 -17.28
C VAL A 577 -21.80 -4.01 -16.86
N ALA A 578 -21.55 -4.54 -15.67
CA ALA A 578 -22.43 -5.50 -15.02
C ALA A 578 -23.08 -4.85 -13.79
N MET A 579 -24.34 -5.21 -13.53
CA MET A 579 -25.11 -4.72 -12.39
C MET A 579 -25.90 -5.87 -11.78
N ALA A 580 -25.83 -6.02 -10.47
CA ALA A 580 -26.62 -7.00 -9.71
C ALA A 580 -27.75 -6.29 -8.95
N PHE A 581 -28.92 -6.91 -8.95
CA PHE A 581 -30.11 -6.38 -8.27
C PHE A 581 -30.71 -7.44 -7.36
N LEU A 582 -31.12 -7.01 -6.16
CA LEU A 582 -31.87 -7.82 -5.22
C LEU A 582 -33.16 -7.06 -4.83
N GLY A 583 -34.33 -7.69 -5.10
CA GLY A 583 -35.62 -7.05 -4.79
C GLY A 583 -35.82 -5.68 -5.47
N GLY A 584 -35.28 -5.51 -6.69
CA GLY A 584 -35.38 -4.27 -7.46
C GLY A 584 -34.36 -3.18 -7.07
N LYS A 585 -33.52 -3.41 -6.05
CA LYS A 585 -32.44 -2.51 -5.67
C LYS A 585 -31.11 -2.99 -6.24
N MET A 586 -30.31 -2.09 -6.79
CA MET A 586 -28.94 -2.41 -7.18
C MET A 586 -28.12 -2.66 -5.91
N VAL A 587 -27.47 -3.83 -5.84
CA VAL A 587 -26.66 -4.24 -4.69
C VAL A 587 -25.18 -4.29 -5.01
N GLN A 588 -24.83 -4.37 -6.30
CA GLN A 588 -23.45 -4.36 -6.77
C GLN A 588 -23.36 -3.99 -8.24
N ASP A 589 -22.23 -3.43 -8.65
CA ASP A 589 -21.89 -3.21 -10.06
C ASP A 589 -20.39 -3.33 -10.30
N GLU A 590 -20.01 -3.50 -11.56
CA GLU A 590 -18.63 -3.63 -11.97
C GLU A 590 -18.43 -3.16 -13.41
N PHE A 591 -17.28 -2.58 -13.68
CA PHE A 591 -16.78 -2.38 -15.04
C PHE A 591 -15.93 -3.57 -15.44
N TRP A 592 -16.36 -4.28 -16.49
CA TRP A 592 -15.64 -5.46 -16.98
C TRP A 592 -14.18 -5.14 -17.33
N HIS A 593 -13.25 -5.92 -16.80
CA HIS A 593 -11.80 -5.77 -16.94
C HIS A 593 -11.08 -7.10 -17.14
N ALA A 594 -11.75 -8.07 -17.77
CA ALA A 594 -11.24 -9.40 -18.07
C ALA A 594 -10.86 -10.23 -16.82
N GLN A 595 -11.48 -9.93 -15.69
CA GLN A 595 -11.41 -10.74 -14.46
C GLN A 595 -12.81 -11.24 -14.10
N PRO A 596 -12.94 -12.36 -13.37
CA PRO A 596 -14.23 -12.79 -12.85
C PRO A 596 -14.79 -11.79 -11.84
N TRP A 597 -16.07 -11.49 -11.95
CA TRP A 597 -16.77 -10.68 -10.96
C TRP A 597 -17.13 -11.52 -9.74
N MET A 598 -16.70 -11.08 -8.56
CA MET A 598 -16.95 -11.73 -7.30
C MET A 598 -17.94 -10.92 -6.49
N ILE A 599 -19.06 -11.52 -6.07
CA ILE A 599 -20.08 -10.86 -5.24
C ILE A 599 -20.21 -11.64 -3.94
N GLY A 600 -20.00 -10.98 -2.79
CA GLY A 600 -20.34 -11.53 -1.48
C GLY A 600 -21.86 -11.61 -1.30
N LEU A 601 -22.36 -12.67 -0.70
CA LEU A 601 -23.79 -12.97 -0.57
C LEU A 601 -24.33 -12.85 0.86
N THR A 602 -23.48 -12.63 1.88
CA THR A 602 -23.89 -12.53 3.30
C THR A 602 -23.81 -11.12 3.87
#